data_eb4eaf4dcb215fe458805f5cb7532b07
#
_entry.id   eb4eaf4dcb215fe458805f5cb7532b07
#
_cell.length_a   1.000
_cell.length_b   1.000
_cell.length_c   1.000
_cell.angle_alpha   90.00
_cell.angle_beta   90.00
_cell.angle_gamma   90.00
#
_symmetry.space_group_name_H-M   'P 1'
#
loop_
_entity.id
_entity.type
_entity.pdbx_description
1 polymer ?
#
loop_
_entity_poly.entity_id
_entity_poly.type
_entity_poly.pdbx_seq_one_letter_code
_entity_poly.pdbx_strand_id
1 'polypeptide(L)'
;MHINDHNPLLPYVPAADRYDQMKYRFCGKSGLQLPEISLGLWHNFGHNADLTLGRKILRRAFDLGICHFDLANNYGPPFGSAEENFGRILQKDFLPYRDELLISSKAGWDMWPGPYGNFGSKKYLIASCDQSLKRMGLDYLDIFYHHRPDPTTPLEETMGALAQLHRQGKALYVGVSQYSAEDTARAYQILKEMGVPMLIHQPRYSMMDRWVENGLLDVLGEKGIGSIAFSPLEQGLLTDKYLKGIPADSRAAKDGRYLKAEQIAPEKLAKIEALNQIALQRGQTLAQMAIAWLLKDPRITSVLIGVSKPEQLDDNVAAVKNSNFSASELSEIESILKA
;
A
#
# COMPACT_ATOMS: atom_id res chain seq x y z
N MET A 1 25.37 -1.30 17.28
CA MET A 1 26.11 -2.09 16.28
C MET A 1 25.40 -3.43 16.19
N HIS A 2 24.39 -3.56 15.28
CA HIS A 2 23.62 -4.79 15.15
C HIS A 2 24.38 -5.82 14.30
N ILE A 3 24.90 -6.87 14.95
CA ILE A 3 25.79 -7.89 14.35
C ILE A 3 24.99 -9.00 13.60
N ASN A 4 23.69 -8.83 13.36
CA ASN A 4 22.84 -9.93 12.83
C ASN A 4 22.53 -9.88 11.34
N ASP A 5 23.21 -9.04 10.56
CA ASP A 5 22.67 -8.68 9.26
C ASP A 5 22.91 -9.66 8.10
N HIS A 6 23.78 -10.68 8.19
CA HIS A 6 24.21 -11.27 6.91
C HIS A 6 24.41 -12.79 6.85
N ASN A 7 24.06 -13.55 7.88
CA ASN A 7 24.10 -15.00 7.71
C ASN A 7 22.72 -15.55 7.31
N PRO A 8 22.50 -15.94 6.04
CA PRO A 8 21.23 -16.47 5.58
C PRO A 8 20.83 -17.80 6.22
N LEU A 9 21.75 -18.44 6.95
CA LEU A 9 21.54 -19.71 7.63
C LEU A 9 21.02 -19.57 9.06
N LEU A 10 21.19 -18.39 9.68
CA LEU A 10 20.71 -18.15 11.03
C LEU A 10 19.21 -17.78 11.03
N PRO A 11 18.46 -18.20 12.06
CA PRO A 11 17.10 -17.73 12.27
C PRO A 11 17.05 -16.20 12.33
N TYR A 12 16.01 -15.60 11.75
CA TYR A 12 15.80 -14.17 11.86
C TYR A 12 15.33 -13.81 13.27
N VAL A 13 15.99 -12.84 13.87
CA VAL A 13 15.59 -12.23 15.13
C VAL A 13 15.37 -10.76 14.86
N PRO A 14 14.14 -10.25 14.98
CA PRO A 14 13.83 -8.85 14.70
C PRO A 14 14.42 -7.93 15.77
N ALA A 15 14.62 -6.67 15.42
CA ALA A 15 15.08 -5.64 16.34
C ALA A 15 14.13 -5.54 17.56
N ALA A 16 14.70 -5.52 18.76
CA ALA A 16 13.90 -5.49 20.00
C ALA A 16 13.14 -4.15 20.16
N ASP A 17 13.71 -3.07 19.62
CA ASP A 17 13.21 -1.69 19.65
C ASP A 17 12.39 -1.32 18.39
N ARG A 18 11.95 -2.31 17.59
CA ARG A 18 11.28 -2.09 16.29
C ARG A 18 10.03 -1.23 16.37
N TYR A 19 9.36 -1.21 17.49
CA TYR A 19 8.12 -0.45 17.68
C TYR A 19 8.34 0.97 18.23
N ASP A 20 9.56 1.35 18.62
CA ASP A 20 9.82 2.60 19.35
C ASP A 20 9.74 3.85 18.46
N GLN A 21 10.02 3.69 17.16
CA GLN A 21 10.07 4.84 16.24
C GLN A 21 8.88 4.92 15.28
N MET A 22 8.17 3.81 15.04
CA MET A 22 6.99 3.80 14.19
C MET A 22 5.76 4.25 14.98
N LYS A 23 4.97 5.13 14.37
CA LYS A 23 3.67 5.51 14.90
C LYS A 23 2.58 4.62 14.30
N TYR A 24 1.57 4.32 15.13
CA TYR A 24 0.43 3.49 14.74
C TYR A 24 -0.86 4.30 14.85
N ARG A 25 -1.74 4.17 13.86
CA ARG A 25 -3.05 4.85 13.81
C ARG A 25 -4.17 3.84 13.78
N PHE A 26 -5.24 4.11 14.54
CA PHE A 26 -6.45 3.32 14.42
C PHE A 26 -7.00 3.37 13.00
N CYS A 27 -7.40 2.21 12.48
CA CYS A 27 -8.00 2.08 11.17
C CYS A 27 -9.48 2.47 11.26
N GLY A 28 -9.77 3.74 10.98
CA GLY A 28 -11.08 4.34 11.19
C GLY A 28 -11.53 4.23 12.65
N LYS A 29 -12.76 3.72 12.87
CA LYS A 29 -13.34 3.50 14.20
C LYS A 29 -13.19 2.05 14.69
N SER A 30 -12.26 1.28 14.12
CA SER A 30 -11.99 -0.10 14.56
C SER A 30 -10.92 -0.15 15.65
N GLY A 31 -10.79 -1.30 16.32
CA GLY A 31 -9.71 -1.55 17.26
C GLY A 31 -8.36 -1.88 16.61
N LEU A 32 -8.32 -2.07 15.27
CA LEU A 32 -7.10 -2.38 14.55
C LEU A 32 -6.27 -1.12 14.35
N GLN A 33 -4.96 -1.21 14.60
CA GLN A 33 -4.00 -0.15 14.29
C GLN A 33 -3.10 -0.58 13.12
N LEU A 34 -2.82 0.35 12.19
CA LEU A 34 -1.81 0.17 11.17
C LEU A 34 -0.61 1.08 11.46
N PRO A 35 0.62 0.67 11.06
CA PRO A 35 1.76 1.58 11.06
C PRO A 35 1.48 2.75 10.10
N GLU A 36 1.98 3.95 10.42
CA GLU A 36 1.83 5.11 9.51
C GLU A 36 2.41 4.83 8.12
N ILE A 37 3.37 3.90 8.02
CA ILE A 37 3.95 3.43 6.76
C ILE A 37 3.77 1.93 6.65
N SER A 38 3.19 1.47 5.54
CA SER A 38 3.00 0.07 5.16
C SER A 38 3.83 -0.28 3.92
N LEU A 39 4.19 -1.55 3.76
CA LEU A 39 5.01 -2.00 2.63
C LEU A 39 4.17 -2.76 1.59
N GLY A 40 4.13 -2.24 0.35
CA GLY A 40 3.52 -2.90 -0.81
C GLY A 40 4.49 -3.82 -1.53
N LEU A 41 4.07 -5.05 -1.80
CA LEU A 41 4.90 -6.10 -2.39
C LEU A 41 4.59 -6.32 -3.89
N TRP A 42 4.42 -5.23 -4.62
CA TRP A 42 4.25 -5.26 -6.07
C TRP A 42 5.62 -5.43 -6.77
N HIS A 43 5.74 -5.46 -8.05
CA HIS A 43 6.93 -5.47 -8.94
C HIS A 43 8.24 -6.15 -8.44
N ASN A 44 8.73 -5.87 -7.24
CA ASN A 44 10.05 -6.29 -6.77
C ASN A 44 10.00 -7.61 -5.98
N PHE A 45 8.88 -8.32 -6.01
CA PHE A 45 8.66 -9.55 -5.23
C PHE A 45 8.19 -10.75 -6.08
N GLY A 46 8.03 -10.59 -7.40
CA GLY A 46 7.72 -11.69 -8.33
C GLY A 46 8.91 -12.62 -8.59
N HIS A 47 8.70 -13.66 -9.41
CA HIS A 47 9.76 -14.64 -9.71
C HIS A 47 10.97 -14.03 -10.44
N ASN A 48 10.80 -12.90 -11.14
CA ASN A 48 11.89 -12.20 -11.81
C ASN A 48 12.71 -11.29 -10.88
N ALA A 49 12.34 -11.22 -9.59
CA ALA A 49 13.03 -10.43 -8.60
C ALA A 49 14.05 -11.29 -7.81
N ASP A 50 15.05 -10.64 -7.24
CA ASP A 50 15.97 -11.30 -6.32
C ASP A 50 15.29 -11.58 -4.98
N LEU A 51 15.01 -12.86 -4.72
CA LEU A 51 14.38 -13.31 -3.47
C LEU A 51 15.21 -12.96 -2.23
N THR A 52 16.55 -12.96 -2.37
CA THR A 52 17.45 -12.59 -1.25
C THR A 52 17.33 -11.13 -0.91
N LEU A 53 17.23 -10.27 -1.92
CA LEU A 53 16.98 -8.84 -1.73
C LEU A 53 15.59 -8.59 -1.16
N GLY A 54 14.56 -9.26 -1.69
CA GLY A 54 13.20 -9.21 -1.15
C GLY A 54 13.15 -9.58 0.34
N ARG A 55 13.86 -10.64 0.72
CA ARG A 55 13.99 -11.08 2.12
C ARG A 55 14.67 -10.01 3.01
N LYS A 56 15.73 -9.35 2.52
CA LYS A 56 16.41 -8.26 3.24
C LYS A 56 15.46 -7.06 3.44
N ILE A 57 14.69 -6.71 2.41
CA ILE A 57 13.70 -5.63 2.47
C ILE A 57 12.64 -5.92 3.53
N LEU A 58 12.06 -7.14 3.54
CA LEU A 58 11.02 -7.51 4.50
C LEU A 58 11.53 -7.52 5.95
N ARG A 59 12.73 -8.08 6.18
CA ARG A 59 13.37 -8.04 7.50
C ARG A 59 13.62 -6.61 7.96
N ARG A 60 14.19 -5.76 7.11
CA ARG A 60 14.43 -4.37 7.44
C ARG A 60 13.14 -3.61 7.70
N ALA A 61 12.09 -3.86 6.93
CA ALA A 61 10.78 -3.26 7.16
C ALA A 61 10.25 -3.59 8.56
N PHE A 62 10.29 -4.86 8.95
CA PHE A 62 9.83 -5.29 10.27
C PHE A 62 10.71 -4.73 11.40
N ASP A 63 12.05 -4.67 11.21
CA ASP A 63 12.97 -4.03 12.16
C ASP A 63 12.72 -2.52 12.34
N LEU A 64 12.05 -1.87 11.38
CA LEU A 64 11.63 -0.47 11.44
C LEU A 64 10.19 -0.28 11.94
N GLY A 65 9.50 -1.36 12.37
CA GLY A 65 8.14 -1.32 12.86
C GLY A 65 7.06 -1.35 11.79
N ILE A 66 7.43 -1.62 10.52
CA ILE A 66 6.45 -1.87 9.47
C ILE A 66 5.94 -3.30 9.62
N CYS A 67 4.78 -3.45 10.26
CA CYS A 67 4.15 -4.75 10.46
C CYS A 67 3.06 -5.07 9.44
N HIS A 68 2.72 -4.17 8.51
CA HIS A 68 1.73 -4.39 7.47
C HIS A 68 2.39 -4.61 6.10
N PHE A 69 2.15 -5.80 5.53
CA PHE A 69 2.58 -6.21 4.19
C PHE A 69 1.37 -6.37 3.28
N ASP A 70 1.36 -5.63 2.18
CA ASP A 70 0.22 -5.54 1.27
C ASP A 70 0.52 -6.19 -0.09
N LEU A 71 -0.26 -7.20 -0.44
CA LEU A 71 -0.16 -7.99 -1.67
C LEU A 71 -1.42 -7.86 -2.53
N ALA A 72 -1.44 -8.59 -3.64
CA ALA A 72 -2.62 -8.92 -4.43
C ALA A 72 -2.39 -10.23 -5.19
N ASN A 73 -3.47 -10.93 -5.51
CA ASN A 73 -3.40 -12.21 -6.21
C ASN A 73 -2.66 -12.14 -7.56
N ASN A 74 -2.72 -10.99 -8.25
CA ASN A 74 -2.10 -10.77 -9.56
C ASN A 74 -0.71 -10.11 -9.47
N TYR A 75 -0.14 -9.90 -8.28
CA TYR A 75 1.20 -9.34 -8.17
C TYR A 75 2.29 -10.32 -8.61
N GLY A 76 3.31 -9.77 -9.29
CA GLY A 76 4.41 -10.53 -9.90
C GLY A 76 5.21 -9.65 -10.84
N PRO A 77 5.68 -10.14 -12.00
CA PRO A 77 5.31 -11.33 -12.79
C PRO A 77 5.96 -12.63 -12.31
N PRO A 78 5.39 -13.81 -12.71
CA PRO A 78 4.01 -14.00 -13.20
C PRO A 78 2.96 -13.76 -12.11
N PHE A 79 1.69 -13.70 -12.47
CA PHE A 79 0.60 -13.49 -11.51
C PHE A 79 0.65 -14.54 -10.38
N GLY A 80 0.52 -14.07 -9.13
CA GLY A 80 0.63 -14.92 -7.92
C GLY A 80 2.03 -15.09 -7.38
N SER A 81 3.07 -14.80 -8.17
CA SER A 81 4.47 -15.08 -7.75
C SER A 81 4.94 -14.19 -6.60
N ALA A 82 4.40 -13.00 -6.42
CA ALA A 82 4.73 -12.17 -5.27
C ALA A 82 4.22 -12.82 -3.96
N GLU A 83 3.00 -13.37 -3.97
CA GLU A 83 2.45 -14.12 -2.82
C GLU A 83 3.23 -15.41 -2.55
N GLU A 84 3.66 -16.14 -3.58
CA GLU A 84 4.50 -17.35 -3.42
C GLU A 84 5.85 -17.01 -2.78
N ASN A 85 6.52 -15.97 -3.27
CA ASN A 85 7.81 -15.54 -2.73
C ASN A 85 7.68 -15.00 -1.30
N PHE A 86 6.63 -14.21 -1.04
CA PHE A 86 6.32 -13.76 0.31
C PHE A 86 6.06 -14.95 1.25
N GLY A 87 5.26 -15.94 0.83
CA GLY A 87 4.99 -17.14 1.60
C GLY A 87 6.26 -17.92 1.97
N ARG A 88 7.21 -18.05 1.02
CA ARG A 88 8.52 -18.68 1.30
C ARG A 88 9.32 -17.93 2.35
N ILE A 89 9.31 -16.59 2.30
CA ILE A 89 10.02 -15.75 3.26
C ILE A 89 9.31 -15.78 4.61
N LEU A 90 7.97 -15.71 4.61
CA LEU A 90 7.14 -15.78 5.81
C LEU A 90 7.43 -17.06 6.60
N GLN A 91 7.37 -18.21 5.95
CA GLN A 91 7.65 -19.50 6.58
C GLN A 91 9.06 -19.58 7.16
N LYS A 92 10.03 -18.96 6.52
CA LYS A 92 11.44 -19.00 6.96
C LYS A 92 11.75 -18.05 8.08
N ASP A 93 11.19 -16.83 8.06
CA ASP A 93 11.64 -15.73 8.91
C ASP A 93 10.57 -15.21 9.86
N PHE A 94 9.30 -15.23 9.46
CA PHE A 94 8.25 -14.47 10.14
C PHE A 94 7.16 -15.32 10.76
N LEU A 95 7.16 -16.64 10.54
CA LEU A 95 6.13 -17.51 11.11
C LEU A 95 6.01 -17.38 12.64
N PRO A 96 7.11 -17.29 13.41
CA PRO A 96 7.05 -17.07 14.86
C PRO A 96 6.43 -15.72 15.26
N TYR A 97 6.35 -14.77 14.32
CA TYR A 97 5.85 -13.41 14.52
C TYR A 97 4.52 -13.16 13.78
N ARG A 98 3.82 -14.24 13.33
CA ARG A 98 2.58 -14.11 12.54
C ARG A 98 1.54 -13.22 13.21
N ASP A 99 1.41 -13.30 14.51
CA ASP A 99 0.44 -12.54 15.29
C ASP A 99 0.83 -11.05 15.49
N GLU A 100 2.07 -10.69 15.18
CA GLU A 100 2.54 -9.32 15.14
C GLU A 100 2.39 -8.68 13.74
N LEU A 101 2.03 -9.45 12.71
CA LEU A 101 1.93 -9.01 11.33
C LEU A 101 0.48 -8.81 10.90
N LEU A 102 0.29 -7.81 10.05
CA LEU A 102 -0.90 -7.62 9.24
C LEU A 102 -0.57 -7.99 7.79
N ILE A 103 -1.24 -8.99 7.27
CA ILE A 103 -1.03 -9.45 5.90
C ILE A 103 -2.31 -9.22 5.12
N SER A 104 -2.23 -8.39 4.08
CA SER A 104 -3.36 -8.12 3.20
C SER A 104 -3.15 -8.64 1.80
N SER A 105 -4.22 -9.07 1.15
CA SER A 105 -4.25 -9.35 -0.28
C SER A 105 -5.56 -8.89 -0.92
N LYS A 106 -5.61 -8.94 -2.25
CA LYS A 106 -6.69 -8.37 -3.06
C LYS A 106 -6.97 -9.24 -4.27
N ALA A 107 -8.20 -9.19 -4.77
CA ALA A 107 -8.59 -9.71 -6.08
C ALA A 107 -9.52 -8.75 -6.80
N GLY A 108 -9.44 -8.69 -8.14
CA GLY A 108 -10.24 -7.79 -8.97
C GLY A 108 -9.67 -7.56 -10.37
N TRP A 109 -8.43 -7.99 -10.61
CA TRP A 109 -7.76 -7.92 -11.90
C TRP A 109 -7.61 -9.29 -12.54
N ASP A 110 -7.27 -9.32 -13.83
CA ASP A 110 -7.02 -10.57 -14.56
C ASP A 110 -6.06 -11.47 -13.79
N MET A 111 -6.44 -12.73 -13.62
CA MET A 111 -5.65 -13.72 -12.91
C MET A 111 -5.50 -15.04 -13.70
N TRP A 112 -6.56 -15.47 -14.40
CA TRP A 112 -6.54 -16.65 -15.29
C TRP A 112 -7.49 -16.44 -16.48
N PRO A 113 -7.29 -17.20 -17.57
CA PRO A 113 -8.13 -17.07 -18.77
C PRO A 113 -9.59 -17.45 -18.54
N GLY A 114 -10.47 -16.89 -19.38
CA GLY A 114 -11.89 -17.21 -19.42
C GLY A 114 -12.74 -16.27 -18.55
N PRO A 115 -14.06 -16.56 -18.44
CA PRO A 115 -15.02 -15.60 -17.89
C PRO A 115 -15.01 -15.50 -16.35
N TYR A 116 -14.21 -16.31 -15.67
CA TYR A 116 -14.21 -16.39 -14.21
C TYR A 116 -12.90 -15.92 -13.56
N GLY A 117 -12.01 -15.30 -14.31
CA GLY A 117 -10.67 -14.93 -13.86
C GLY A 117 -10.45 -13.45 -13.59
N ASN A 118 -11.51 -12.64 -13.47
CA ASN A 118 -11.44 -11.19 -13.34
C ASN A 118 -12.63 -10.60 -12.59
N PHE A 119 -12.55 -9.32 -12.20
CA PHE A 119 -13.60 -8.50 -11.62
C PHE A 119 -14.07 -8.91 -10.21
N GLY A 120 -15.38 -8.85 -9.94
CA GLY A 120 -15.93 -8.90 -8.58
C GLY A 120 -16.93 -10.03 -8.33
N SER A 121 -17.10 -11.00 -9.29
CA SER A 121 -18.05 -12.09 -9.06
C SER A 121 -17.69 -12.90 -7.81
N LYS A 122 -18.71 -13.37 -7.11
CA LYS A 122 -18.53 -14.21 -5.91
C LYS A 122 -17.64 -15.42 -6.18
N LYS A 123 -17.79 -16.07 -7.35
CA LYS A 123 -16.95 -17.20 -7.77
C LYS A 123 -15.47 -16.82 -7.83
N TYR A 124 -15.16 -15.67 -8.44
CA TYR A 124 -13.79 -15.19 -8.62
C TYR A 124 -13.17 -14.81 -7.28
N LEU A 125 -13.86 -14.02 -6.44
CA LEU A 125 -13.31 -13.52 -5.19
C LEU A 125 -13.02 -14.64 -4.19
N ILE A 126 -13.93 -15.62 -4.05
CA ILE A 126 -13.73 -16.75 -3.15
C ILE A 126 -12.55 -17.60 -3.63
N ALA A 127 -12.52 -17.97 -4.91
CA ALA A 127 -11.42 -18.74 -5.48
C ALA A 127 -10.07 -18.02 -5.36
N SER A 128 -10.05 -16.70 -5.57
CA SER A 128 -8.84 -15.89 -5.46
C SER A 128 -8.30 -15.85 -4.02
N CYS A 129 -9.17 -15.65 -3.02
CA CYS A 129 -8.77 -15.68 -1.61
C CYS A 129 -8.19 -17.04 -1.23
N ASP A 130 -8.83 -18.15 -1.62
CA ASP A 130 -8.36 -19.51 -1.35
C ASP A 130 -6.98 -19.79 -2.00
N GLN A 131 -6.78 -19.30 -3.22
CA GLN A 131 -5.49 -19.41 -3.91
C GLN A 131 -4.41 -18.55 -3.24
N SER A 132 -4.75 -17.34 -2.79
CA SER A 132 -3.83 -16.45 -2.07
C SER A 132 -3.37 -17.08 -0.76
N LEU A 133 -4.30 -17.61 0.04
CA LEU A 133 -3.98 -18.34 1.28
C LEU A 133 -3.04 -19.51 1.00
N LYS A 134 -3.34 -20.32 -0.04
CA LYS A 134 -2.51 -21.45 -0.43
C LYS A 134 -1.10 -21.04 -0.86
N ARG A 135 -0.95 -19.97 -1.68
CA ARG A 135 0.36 -19.47 -2.13
C ARG A 135 1.21 -18.98 -0.97
N MET A 136 0.61 -18.33 -0.01
CA MET A 136 1.32 -17.77 1.15
C MET A 136 1.49 -18.78 2.30
N GLY A 137 0.77 -19.92 2.27
CA GLY A 137 0.79 -20.90 3.37
C GLY A 137 0.13 -20.36 4.62
N LEU A 138 -0.98 -19.65 4.49
CA LEU A 138 -1.73 -19.01 5.57
C LEU A 138 -3.12 -19.62 5.73
N ASP A 139 -3.62 -19.66 6.96
CA ASP A 139 -4.98 -20.05 7.27
C ASP A 139 -5.97 -18.90 7.08
N TYR A 140 -5.52 -17.66 7.29
CA TYR A 140 -6.32 -16.44 7.13
C TYR A 140 -5.46 -15.25 6.68
N LEU A 141 -6.11 -14.29 6.04
CA LEU A 141 -5.61 -12.94 5.80
C LEU A 141 -6.13 -11.99 6.90
N ASP A 142 -5.31 -11.01 7.29
CA ASP A 142 -5.81 -9.96 8.17
C ASP A 142 -6.79 -9.07 7.43
N ILE A 143 -6.48 -8.67 6.18
CA ILE A 143 -7.37 -7.85 5.36
C ILE A 143 -7.47 -8.44 3.94
N PHE A 144 -8.69 -8.58 3.44
CA PHE A 144 -8.92 -8.92 2.03
C PHE A 144 -9.73 -7.83 1.33
N TYR A 145 -9.22 -7.36 0.18
CA TYR A 145 -9.84 -6.28 -0.58
C TYR A 145 -10.48 -6.76 -1.87
N HIS A 146 -11.61 -6.14 -2.26
CA HIS A 146 -11.94 -6.05 -3.67
C HIS A 146 -11.09 -4.95 -4.32
N HIS A 147 -10.27 -5.34 -5.31
CA HIS A 147 -9.12 -4.55 -5.80
C HIS A 147 -9.51 -3.33 -6.63
N ARG A 148 -10.69 -3.36 -7.28
CA ARG A 148 -11.22 -2.26 -8.10
C ARG A 148 -12.73 -2.43 -8.29
N PRO A 149 -13.48 -1.35 -8.60
CA PRO A 149 -14.88 -1.47 -9.00
C PRO A 149 -15.06 -2.42 -10.19
N ASP A 150 -16.17 -3.17 -10.17
CA ASP A 150 -16.62 -4.00 -11.29
C ASP A 150 -17.90 -3.39 -11.86
N PRO A 151 -17.90 -2.94 -13.13
CA PRO A 151 -19.08 -2.34 -13.74
C PRO A 151 -20.18 -3.34 -14.13
N THR A 152 -19.89 -4.65 -14.03
CA THR A 152 -20.76 -5.71 -14.57
C THR A 152 -21.40 -6.57 -13.50
N THR A 153 -20.72 -6.78 -12.36
CA THR A 153 -21.25 -7.57 -11.25
C THR A 153 -22.06 -6.67 -10.30
N PRO A 154 -23.29 -7.07 -9.90
CA PRO A 154 -24.01 -6.35 -8.85
C PRO A 154 -23.15 -6.18 -7.59
N LEU A 155 -23.16 -4.96 -7.04
CA LEU A 155 -22.32 -4.64 -5.88
C LEU A 155 -22.66 -5.52 -4.66
N GLU A 156 -23.91 -5.92 -4.54
CA GLU A 156 -24.43 -6.83 -3.52
C GLU A 156 -23.79 -8.22 -3.59
N GLU A 157 -23.51 -8.73 -4.81
CA GLU A 157 -22.81 -10.00 -4.99
C GLU A 157 -21.34 -9.88 -4.55
N THR A 158 -20.67 -8.82 -4.97
CA THR A 158 -19.28 -8.54 -4.62
C THR A 158 -19.11 -8.39 -3.10
N MET A 159 -19.95 -7.56 -2.47
CA MET A 159 -19.92 -7.37 -1.00
C MET A 159 -20.36 -8.64 -0.27
N GLY A 160 -21.31 -9.40 -0.81
CA GLY A 160 -21.70 -10.71 -0.29
C GLY A 160 -20.56 -11.74 -0.31
N ALA A 161 -19.67 -11.68 -1.30
CA ALA A 161 -18.46 -12.50 -1.35
C ALA A 161 -17.49 -12.12 -0.23
N LEU A 162 -17.21 -10.83 -0.04
CA LEU A 162 -16.38 -10.34 1.05
C LEU A 162 -16.96 -10.72 2.43
N ALA A 163 -18.25 -10.52 2.62
CA ALA A 163 -18.94 -10.90 3.85
C ALA A 163 -18.86 -12.41 4.14
N GLN A 164 -18.92 -13.25 3.10
CA GLN A 164 -18.75 -14.70 3.25
C GLN A 164 -17.33 -15.05 3.67
N LEU A 165 -16.29 -14.48 3.06
CA LEU A 165 -14.89 -14.70 3.42
C LEU A 165 -14.61 -14.30 4.87
N HIS A 166 -15.19 -13.19 5.31
CA HIS A 166 -15.12 -12.75 6.71
C HIS A 166 -15.78 -13.77 7.66
N ARG A 167 -17.01 -14.19 7.38
CA ARG A 167 -17.71 -15.18 8.21
C ARG A 167 -17.05 -16.55 8.26
N GLN A 168 -16.32 -16.92 7.21
CA GLN A 168 -15.53 -18.15 7.16
C GLN A 168 -14.18 -18.04 7.91
N GLY A 169 -13.83 -16.85 8.43
CA GLY A 169 -12.55 -16.62 9.06
C GLY A 169 -11.35 -16.59 8.11
N LYS A 170 -11.58 -16.58 6.78
CA LYS A 170 -10.52 -16.50 5.77
C LYS A 170 -9.95 -15.09 5.63
N ALA A 171 -10.72 -14.08 5.99
CA ALA A 171 -10.31 -12.70 6.12
C ALA A 171 -10.87 -12.14 7.43
N LEU A 172 -10.01 -11.66 8.33
CA LEU A 172 -10.46 -11.06 9.59
C LEU A 172 -11.20 -9.75 9.34
N TYR A 173 -10.73 -8.99 8.37
CA TYR A 173 -11.33 -7.73 7.94
C TYR A 173 -11.45 -7.68 6.42
N VAL A 174 -12.37 -6.83 5.95
CA VAL A 174 -12.60 -6.62 4.51
C VAL A 174 -12.52 -5.13 4.16
N GLY A 175 -12.13 -4.88 2.93
CA GLY A 175 -12.02 -3.53 2.39
C GLY A 175 -12.25 -3.47 0.88
N VAL A 176 -12.20 -2.27 0.35
CA VAL A 176 -12.28 -2.00 -1.09
C VAL A 176 -11.14 -1.10 -1.53
N SER A 177 -10.84 -1.09 -2.82
CA SER A 177 -9.80 -0.25 -3.41
C SER A 177 -10.34 0.48 -4.64
N GLN A 178 -9.96 1.74 -4.82
CA GLN A 178 -10.29 2.55 -6.00
C GLN A 178 -11.78 2.81 -6.24
N TYR A 179 -12.62 2.63 -5.24
CA TYR A 179 -14.03 2.94 -5.31
C TYR A 179 -14.28 4.45 -5.22
N SER A 180 -15.28 4.96 -5.95
CA SER A 180 -15.75 6.33 -5.82
C SER A 180 -16.33 6.59 -4.41
N ALA A 181 -16.53 7.85 -4.06
CA ALA A 181 -17.22 8.21 -2.81
C ALA A 181 -18.60 7.56 -2.72
N GLU A 182 -19.37 7.61 -3.81
CA GLU A 182 -20.72 7.02 -3.89
C GLU A 182 -20.69 5.50 -3.74
N ASP A 183 -19.84 4.80 -4.53
CA ASP A 183 -19.75 3.35 -4.46
C ASP A 183 -19.20 2.87 -3.11
N THR A 184 -18.29 3.65 -2.50
CA THR A 184 -17.81 3.37 -1.14
C THR A 184 -18.93 3.45 -0.11
N ALA A 185 -19.78 4.48 -0.19
CA ALA A 185 -20.91 4.64 0.70
C ALA A 185 -21.94 3.50 0.51
N ARG A 186 -22.21 3.09 -0.74
CA ARG A 186 -23.11 1.96 -1.05
C ARG A 186 -22.51 0.64 -0.54
N ALA A 187 -21.24 0.36 -0.83
CA ALA A 187 -20.56 -0.86 -0.37
C ALA A 187 -20.57 -0.97 1.17
N TYR A 188 -20.30 0.16 1.85
CA TYR A 188 -20.38 0.23 3.32
C TYR A 188 -21.80 -0.12 3.83
N GLN A 189 -22.84 0.45 3.21
CA GLN A 189 -24.22 0.19 3.62
C GLN A 189 -24.59 -1.29 3.44
N ILE A 190 -24.23 -1.89 2.30
CA ILE A 190 -24.49 -3.30 2.01
C ILE A 190 -23.78 -4.21 3.03
N LEU A 191 -22.50 -3.97 3.30
CA LEU A 191 -21.75 -4.76 4.30
C LEU A 191 -22.32 -4.59 5.70
N LYS A 192 -22.72 -3.37 6.07
CA LYS A 192 -23.38 -3.08 7.36
C LYS A 192 -24.67 -3.85 7.54
N GLU A 193 -25.53 -3.91 6.50
CA GLU A 193 -26.77 -4.69 6.50
C GLU A 193 -26.49 -6.20 6.61
N MET A 194 -25.37 -6.65 6.09
CA MET A 194 -24.89 -8.02 6.25
C MET A 194 -24.22 -8.28 7.61
N GLY A 195 -24.11 -7.28 8.50
CA GLY A 195 -23.45 -7.40 9.81
C GLY A 195 -21.93 -7.53 9.72
N VAL A 196 -21.29 -7.05 8.64
CA VAL A 196 -19.86 -7.09 8.42
C VAL A 196 -19.32 -5.67 8.34
N PRO A 197 -18.37 -5.27 9.20
CA PRO A 197 -17.77 -3.94 9.13
C PRO A 197 -16.83 -3.81 7.93
N MET A 198 -16.98 -2.74 7.14
CA MET A 198 -15.99 -2.35 6.16
C MET A 198 -14.86 -1.61 6.87
N LEU A 199 -13.69 -2.25 6.96
CA LEU A 199 -12.58 -1.71 7.73
C LEU A 199 -11.90 -0.52 7.04
N ILE A 200 -11.59 -0.65 5.74
CA ILE A 200 -10.58 0.17 5.09
C ILE A 200 -10.85 0.34 3.60
N HIS A 201 -10.46 1.50 3.08
CA HIS A 201 -10.40 1.79 1.65
C HIS A 201 -8.95 2.03 1.23
N GLN A 202 -8.51 1.44 0.11
CA GLN A 202 -7.18 1.66 -0.45
C GLN A 202 -7.26 2.47 -1.75
N PRO A 203 -7.15 3.81 -1.72
CA PRO A 203 -7.14 4.66 -2.90
C PRO A 203 -5.72 4.98 -3.37
N ARG A 204 -5.56 5.29 -4.64
CA ARG A 204 -4.41 6.02 -5.15
C ARG A 204 -4.49 7.47 -4.67
N TYR A 205 -3.44 7.93 -3.99
CA TYR A 205 -3.38 9.29 -3.49
C TYR A 205 -1.94 9.77 -3.35
N SER A 206 -1.67 10.94 -3.89
CA SER A 206 -0.38 11.63 -3.80
C SER A 206 -0.60 13.15 -3.83
N MET A 207 0.45 13.93 -3.64
CA MET A 207 0.39 15.38 -3.83
C MET A 207 -0.08 15.79 -5.24
N MET A 208 0.14 14.94 -6.26
CA MET A 208 -0.20 15.20 -7.65
C MET A 208 -1.46 14.48 -8.14
N ASP A 209 -1.99 13.52 -7.38
CA ASP A 209 -3.22 12.79 -7.70
C ASP A 209 -4.16 12.86 -6.50
N ARG A 210 -5.09 13.82 -6.51
CA ARG A 210 -5.88 14.27 -5.35
C ARG A 210 -7.38 13.99 -5.47
N TRP A 211 -7.78 13.10 -6.37
CA TRP A 211 -9.20 12.80 -6.61
C TRP A 211 -9.98 12.41 -5.36
N VAL A 212 -9.31 11.81 -4.37
CA VAL A 212 -9.91 11.37 -3.10
C VAL A 212 -10.46 12.53 -2.25
N GLU A 213 -9.94 13.74 -2.45
CA GLU A 213 -10.38 14.95 -1.76
C GLU A 213 -11.78 15.40 -2.24
N ASN A 214 -12.24 14.89 -3.40
CA ASN A 214 -13.58 15.17 -3.94
C ASN A 214 -14.62 14.24 -3.30
N GLY A 215 -14.77 14.30 -1.98
CA GLY A 215 -15.83 13.63 -1.20
C GLY A 215 -15.47 12.24 -0.66
N LEU A 216 -14.47 11.52 -1.21
CA LEU A 216 -14.13 10.19 -0.69
C LEU A 216 -13.62 10.26 0.75
N LEU A 217 -12.67 11.14 1.04
CA LEU A 217 -12.14 11.30 2.40
C LEU A 217 -13.23 11.69 3.40
N ASP A 218 -14.24 12.45 2.98
CA ASP A 218 -15.36 12.83 3.83
C ASP A 218 -16.25 11.63 4.16
N VAL A 219 -16.56 10.80 3.15
CA VAL A 219 -17.28 9.53 3.35
C VAL A 219 -16.51 8.61 4.32
N LEU A 220 -15.21 8.46 4.15
CA LEU A 220 -14.40 7.61 5.01
C LEU A 220 -14.41 8.11 6.46
N GLY A 221 -14.22 9.43 6.67
CA GLY A 221 -14.26 10.05 7.98
C GLY A 221 -15.63 9.91 8.67
N GLU A 222 -16.71 10.19 7.94
CA GLU A 222 -18.09 10.07 8.45
C GLU A 222 -18.43 8.64 8.85
N LYS A 223 -18.14 7.67 7.98
CA LYS A 223 -18.45 6.26 8.22
C LYS A 223 -17.47 5.58 9.19
N GLY A 224 -16.35 6.23 9.50
CA GLY A 224 -15.29 5.66 10.35
C GLY A 224 -14.53 4.53 9.68
N ILE A 225 -14.31 4.63 8.38
CA ILE A 225 -13.53 3.69 7.55
C ILE A 225 -12.09 4.19 7.50
N GLY A 226 -11.11 3.31 7.71
CA GLY A 226 -9.70 3.65 7.54
C GLY A 226 -9.32 3.89 6.07
N SER A 227 -8.19 4.56 5.86
CA SER A 227 -7.65 4.78 4.52
C SER A 227 -6.16 4.47 4.45
N ILE A 228 -5.76 3.74 3.41
CA ILE A 228 -4.36 3.48 3.10
C ILE A 228 -4.04 3.95 1.69
N ALA A 229 -3.22 5.01 1.59
CA ALA A 229 -2.89 5.66 0.33
C ALA A 229 -1.78 4.91 -0.40
N PHE A 230 -2.04 4.42 -1.62
CA PHE A 230 -0.99 3.83 -2.46
C PHE A 230 -0.46 4.80 -3.52
N SER A 231 0.72 4.53 -4.08
CA SER A 231 1.46 5.40 -5.02
C SER A 231 1.77 6.80 -4.46
N PRO A 232 2.19 6.94 -3.20
CA PRO A 232 2.41 8.25 -2.58
C PRO A 232 3.49 9.08 -3.28
N LEU A 233 4.44 8.42 -3.93
CA LEU A 233 5.56 9.03 -4.65
C LEU A 233 5.34 9.16 -6.15
N GLU A 234 4.10 9.01 -6.64
CA GLU A 234 3.72 9.16 -8.06
C GLU A 234 4.67 8.44 -9.00
N GLN A 235 4.84 7.12 -8.79
CA GLN A 235 5.76 6.25 -9.54
C GLN A 235 7.25 6.67 -9.44
N GLY A 236 7.62 7.42 -8.41
CA GLY A 236 8.95 7.94 -8.16
C GLY A 236 9.18 9.37 -8.65
N LEU A 237 8.16 10.03 -9.22
CA LEU A 237 8.24 11.44 -9.63
C LEU A 237 8.42 12.38 -8.42
N LEU A 238 7.80 12.09 -7.29
CA LEU A 238 7.96 12.84 -6.05
C LEU A 238 9.22 12.38 -5.28
N THR A 239 10.34 12.29 -6.00
CA THR A 239 11.70 12.07 -5.48
C THR A 239 12.68 12.95 -6.24
N ASP A 240 13.90 13.05 -5.80
CA ASP A 240 14.98 13.77 -6.50
C ASP A 240 15.47 13.05 -7.77
N LYS A 241 15.02 11.83 -8.00
CA LYS A 241 15.49 10.94 -9.08
C LYS A 241 15.40 11.55 -10.47
N TYR A 242 14.35 12.31 -10.75
CA TYR A 242 14.06 12.87 -12.07
C TYR A 242 14.49 14.34 -12.23
N LEU A 243 14.95 15.02 -11.19
CA LEU A 243 15.34 16.43 -11.24
C LEU A 243 16.56 16.70 -12.15
N LYS A 244 17.41 15.68 -12.35
CA LYS A 244 18.61 15.77 -13.22
C LYS A 244 18.44 15.04 -14.55
N GLY A 245 17.20 14.78 -14.98
CA GLY A 245 16.88 14.00 -16.16
C GLY A 245 16.34 12.60 -15.84
N ILE A 246 16.05 11.80 -16.87
CA ILE A 246 15.50 10.44 -16.72
C ILE A 246 16.66 9.45 -16.57
N PRO A 247 16.90 8.87 -15.39
CA PRO A 247 17.95 7.87 -15.22
C PRO A 247 17.68 6.61 -16.03
N ALA A 248 18.72 6.02 -16.61
CA ALA A 248 18.62 4.81 -17.44
C ALA A 248 18.05 3.59 -16.68
N ASP A 249 18.19 3.57 -15.34
CA ASP A 249 17.67 2.54 -14.45
C ASP A 249 16.26 2.83 -13.93
N SER A 250 15.64 3.96 -14.33
CA SER A 250 14.31 4.37 -13.88
C SER A 250 13.19 3.57 -14.54
N ARG A 251 12.00 3.61 -13.92
CA ARG A 251 10.78 3.02 -14.50
C ARG A 251 10.40 3.66 -15.83
N ALA A 252 10.59 4.96 -15.96
CA ALA A 252 10.32 5.68 -17.21
C ALA A 252 11.24 5.25 -18.37
N ALA A 253 12.47 4.80 -18.07
CA ALA A 253 13.42 4.33 -19.06
C ALA A 253 13.27 2.83 -19.38
N LYS A 254 12.92 1.99 -18.38
CA LYS A 254 12.92 0.53 -18.52
C LYS A 254 11.55 -0.10 -18.77
N ASP A 255 10.50 0.47 -18.18
CA ASP A 255 9.15 -0.11 -18.19
C ASP A 255 8.09 0.98 -18.39
N GLY A 256 7.94 1.45 -19.59
CA GLY A 256 6.98 2.51 -19.95
C GLY A 256 5.49 2.17 -19.74
N ARG A 257 5.14 1.07 -19.06
CA ARG A 257 3.75 0.67 -18.78
C ARG A 257 3.05 1.58 -17.77
N TYR A 258 3.77 2.06 -16.75
CA TYR A 258 3.18 2.82 -15.63
C TYR A 258 3.65 4.27 -15.54
N LEU A 259 4.83 4.56 -16.08
CA LEU A 259 5.35 5.93 -16.21
C LEU A 259 6.08 6.02 -17.55
N LYS A 260 5.56 6.82 -18.44
CA LYS A 260 6.18 7.07 -19.74
C LYS A 260 6.99 8.36 -19.70
N ALA A 261 8.06 8.43 -20.51
CA ALA A 261 8.90 9.62 -20.60
C ALA A 261 8.09 10.89 -20.98
N GLU A 262 7.06 10.72 -21.84
CA GLU A 262 6.19 11.82 -22.26
C GLU A 262 5.32 12.38 -21.12
N GLN A 263 5.10 11.62 -20.06
CA GLN A 263 4.36 12.05 -18.86
C GLN A 263 5.20 12.91 -17.92
N ILE A 264 6.51 13.01 -18.19
CA ILE A 264 7.46 13.85 -17.46
C ILE A 264 7.60 15.19 -18.21
N ALA A 265 6.46 15.91 -18.33
CA ALA A 265 6.43 17.21 -18.99
C ALA A 265 7.25 18.27 -18.22
N PRO A 266 7.86 19.25 -18.91
CA PRO A 266 8.65 20.32 -18.26
C PRO A 266 7.89 21.05 -17.15
N GLU A 267 6.60 21.32 -17.32
CA GLU A 267 5.74 21.96 -16.32
C GLU A 267 5.63 21.10 -15.04
N LYS A 268 5.51 19.78 -15.22
CA LYS A 268 5.46 18.84 -14.08
C LYS A 268 6.80 18.79 -13.34
N LEU A 269 7.92 18.83 -14.07
CA LEU A 269 9.26 18.91 -13.48
C LEU A 269 9.46 20.21 -12.71
N ALA A 270 8.99 21.34 -13.22
CA ALA A 270 9.08 22.63 -12.52
C ALA A 270 8.33 22.58 -11.19
N LYS A 271 7.13 21.97 -11.13
CA LYS A 271 6.40 21.74 -9.88
C LYS A 271 7.18 20.86 -8.92
N ILE A 272 7.77 19.76 -9.40
CA ILE A 272 8.57 18.84 -8.60
C ILE A 272 9.80 19.55 -8.03
N GLU A 273 10.48 20.36 -8.81
CA GLU A 273 11.63 21.15 -8.37
C GLU A 273 11.24 22.16 -7.29
N ALA A 274 10.14 22.90 -7.49
CA ALA A 274 9.62 23.83 -6.48
C ALA A 274 9.24 23.12 -5.17
N LEU A 275 8.55 21.96 -5.24
CA LEU A 275 8.24 21.15 -4.07
C LEU A 275 9.51 20.64 -3.38
N ASN A 276 10.55 20.27 -4.14
CA ASN A 276 11.83 19.84 -3.58
C ASN A 276 12.54 20.96 -2.80
N GLN A 277 12.41 22.24 -3.21
CA GLN A 277 12.95 23.35 -2.43
C GLN A 277 12.28 23.47 -1.06
N ILE A 278 10.96 23.29 -0.98
CA ILE A 278 10.24 23.26 0.31
C ILE A 278 10.73 22.06 1.16
N ALA A 279 10.89 20.88 0.55
CA ALA A 279 11.38 19.71 1.27
C ALA A 279 12.77 19.97 1.89
N LEU A 280 13.70 20.57 1.13
CA LEU A 280 15.03 20.94 1.61
C LEU A 280 14.97 21.94 2.77
N GLN A 281 14.10 22.96 2.71
CA GLN A 281 13.89 23.92 3.81
C GLN A 281 13.38 23.23 5.08
N ARG A 282 12.59 22.15 4.92
CA ARG A 282 12.09 21.31 6.01
C ARG A 282 13.14 20.33 6.55
N GLY A 283 14.33 20.25 5.95
CA GLY A 283 15.35 19.23 6.26
C GLY A 283 14.92 17.82 5.88
N GLN A 284 14.06 17.68 4.86
CA GLN A 284 13.53 16.40 4.36
C GLN A 284 13.96 16.16 2.92
N THR A 285 13.99 14.89 2.49
CA THR A 285 13.95 14.57 1.07
C THR A 285 12.54 14.85 0.52
N LEU A 286 12.40 15.02 -0.80
CA LEU A 286 11.08 15.20 -1.42
C LEU A 286 10.18 13.98 -1.15
N ALA A 287 10.73 12.78 -1.15
CA ALA A 287 10.00 11.55 -0.82
C ALA A 287 9.45 11.60 0.60
N GLN A 288 10.27 11.99 1.58
CA GLN A 288 9.84 12.14 2.97
C GLN A 288 8.73 13.19 3.12
N MET A 289 8.89 14.34 2.47
CA MET A 289 7.87 15.39 2.51
C MET A 289 6.56 14.92 1.85
N ALA A 290 6.61 14.22 0.73
CA ALA A 290 5.42 13.70 0.05
C ALA A 290 4.64 12.68 0.91
N ILE A 291 5.35 11.79 1.60
CA ILE A 291 4.75 10.84 2.57
C ILE A 291 4.16 11.60 3.77
N ALA A 292 4.93 12.51 4.36
CA ALA A 292 4.50 13.32 5.49
C ALA A 292 3.25 14.15 5.15
N TRP A 293 3.19 14.68 3.91
CA TRP A 293 2.04 15.47 3.45
C TRP A 293 0.74 14.65 3.39
N LEU A 294 0.80 13.38 3.05
CA LEU A 294 -0.36 12.49 3.13
C LEU A 294 -0.76 12.24 4.59
N LEU A 295 0.22 11.98 5.44
CA LEU A 295 0.01 11.70 6.87
C LEU A 295 -0.48 12.90 7.68
N LYS A 296 -0.40 14.14 7.14
CA LYS A 296 -0.98 15.32 7.81
C LYS A 296 -2.50 15.24 7.96
N ASP A 297 -3.18 14.50 7.07
CA ASP A 297 -4.63 14.28 7.15
C ASP A 297 -4.90 13.11 8.11
N PRO A 298 -5.63 13.34 9.21
CA PRO A 298 -5.93 12.28 10.18
C PRO A 298 -6.83 11.18 9.62
N ARG A 299 -7.50 11.39 8.48
CA ARG A 299 -8.30 10.39 7.78
C ARG A 299 -7.43 9.36 7.04
N ILE A 300 -6.15 9.67 6.80
CA ILE A 300 -5.18 8.72 6.22
C ILE A 300 -4.57 7.92 7.38
N THR A 301 -4.91 6.64 7.44
CA THR A 301 -4.40 5.72 8.46
C THR A 301 -2.95 5.34 8.19
N SER A 302 -2.62 5.04 6.94
CA SER A 302 -1.29 4.56 6.55
C SER A 302 -0.96 4.99 5.11
N VAL A 303 0.33 5.07 4.81
CA VAL A 303 0.86 5.32 3.46
C VAL A 303 1.58 4.07 2.99
N LEU A 304 1.15 3.52 1.84
CA LEU A 304 1.69 2.31 1.26
C LEU A 304 2.84 2.63 0.33
N ILE A 305 4.06 2.31 0.75
CA ILE A 305 5.27 2.52 -0.04
C ILE A 305 5.69 1.24 -0.78
N GLY A 306 6.33 1.41 -1.93
CA GLY A 306 7.05 0.36 -2.65
C GLY A 306 8.53 0.71 -2.71
N VAL A 307 9.40 -0.25 -2.40
CA VAL A 307 10.85 -0.05 -2.44
C VAL A 307 11.54 -1.13 -3.26
N SER A 308 12.74 -0.84 -3.75
CA SER A 308 13.60 -1.79 -4.48
C SER A 308 14.88 -2.14 -3.74
N LYS A 309 15.16 -1.49 -2.60
CA LYS A 309 16.32 -1.73 -1.74
C LYS A 309 16.05 -1.26 -0.31
N PRO A 310 16.74 -1.84 0.70
CA PRO A 310 16.52 -1.53 2.11
C PRO A 310 16.73 -0.06 2.48
N GLU A 311 17.72 0.61 1.86
CA GLU A 311 18.03 2.02 2.19
C GLU A 311 16.86 2.97 1.89
N GLN A 312 16.00 2.61 0.94
CA GLN A 312 14.77 3.38 0.67
C GLN A 312 13.73 3.25 1.79
N LEU A 313 13.75 2.15 2.54
CA LEU A 313 12.90 2.02 3.73
C LEU A 313 13.34 3.02 4.81
N ASP A 314 14.65 3.07 5.09
CA ASP A 314 15.21 3.98 6.09
C ASP A 314 14.87 5.44 5.76
N ASP A 315 15.02 5.82 4.48
CA ASP A 315 14.68 7.16 4.01
C ASP A 315 13.17 7.44 4.17
N ASN A 316 12.33 6.55 3.66
CA ASN A 316 10.87 6.75 3.69
C ASN A 316 10.30 6.75 5.11
N VAL A 317 10.79 5.88 6.00
CA VAL A 317 10.35 5.81 7.40
C VAL A 317 10.71 7.09 8.16
N ALA A 318 11.79 7.76 7.81
CA ALA A 318 12.14 9.05 8.42
C ALA A 318 11.07 10.13 8.22
N ALA A 319 10.15 9.98 7.26
CA ALA A 319 9.03 10.89 7.05
C ALA A 319 8.16 11.08 8.30
N VAL A 320 7.98 10.03 9.13
CA VAL A 320 7.12 10.09 10.33
C VAL A 320 7.68 11.01 11.43
N LYS A 321 8.98 11.35 11.36
CA LYS A 321 9.64 12.22 12.34
C LYS A 321 9.25 13.70 12.17
N ASN A 322 8.88 14.13 10.96
CA ASN A 322 8.50 15.50 10.64
C ASN A 322 7.25 15.53 9.74
N SER A 323 6.11 15.10 10.28
CA SER A 323 4.82 15.06 9.59
C SER A 323 3.94 16.30 9.80
N ASN A 324 4.38 17.27 10.62
CA ASN A 324 3.65 18.51 10.85
C ASN A 324 4.04 19.55 9.79
N PHE A 325 3.03 20.30 9.32
CA PHE A 325 3.20 21.40 8.38
C PHE A 325 2.65 22.68 8.98
N SER A 326 3.33 23.79 8.79
CA SER A 326 2.79 25.10 9.07
C SER A 326 1.73 25.52 8.02
N ALA A 327 0.87 26.45 8.36
CA ALA A 327 -0.12 26.98 7.42
C ALA A 327 0.54 27.62 6.18
N SER A 328 1.71 28.27 6.36
CA SER A 328 2.47 28.87 5.26
C SER A 328 3.03 27.81 4.30
N GLU A 329 3.62 26.73 4.82
CA GLU A 329 4.11 25.62 3.98
C GLU A 329 2.99 24.96 3.17
N LEU A 330 1.83 24.73 3.81
CA LEU A 330 0.67 24.17 3.11
C LEU A 330 0.15 25.09 2.02
N SER A 331 0.11 26.42 2.27
CA SER A 331 -0.31 27.42 1.28
C SER A 331 0.66 27.48 0.09
N GLU A 332 1.97 27.40 0.33
CA GLU A 332 2.99 27.40 -0.71
C GLU A 332 2.91 26.12 -1.56
N ILE A 333 2.81 24.96 -0.91
CA ILE A 333 2.61 23.67 -1.60
C ILE A 333 1.35 23.72 -2.48
N GLU A 334 0.24 24.23 -1.94
CA GLU A 334 -1.02 24.34 -2.68
C GLU A 334 -0.91 25.28 -3.89
N SER A 335 -0.19 26.39 -3.76
CA SER A 335 0.08 27.31 -4.87
C SER A 335 0.86 26.65 -5.99
N ILE A 336 1.91 25.88 -5.66
CA ILE A 336 2.72 25.14 -6.63
C ILE A 336 1.88 24.08 -7.34
N LEU A 337 1.05 23.34 -6.61
CA LEU A 337 0.24 22.28 -7.19
C LEU A 337 -0.85 22.78 -8.13
N LYS A 338 -1.38 23.99 -7.89
CA LYS A 338 -2.40 24.63 -8.74
C LYS A 338 -1.85 25.40 -9.94
N ALA A 339 -0.59 25.84 -9.91
CA ALA A 339 0.07 26.54 -11.01
C ALA A 339 0.13 25.70 -12.27
#